data_aa3bc9e5c61c912a437bc3717119ed51
#
_entry.id   aa3bc9e5c61c912a437bc3717119ed51
#
_cell.length_a   1.000
_cell.length_b   1.000
_cell.length_c   1.000
_cell.angle_alpha   90.00
_cell.angle_beta   90.00
_cell.angle_gamma   90.00
#
_symmetry.space_group_name_H-M   'P 1'
#
loop_
_entity.id
_entity.type
_entity.pdbx_description
1 polymer ?
#
loop_
_entity_poly.entity_id
_entity_poly.type
_entity_poly.pdbx_seq_one_letter_code
_entity_poly.pdbx_strand_id
1 'polypeptide(L)'
;MRRVQLWAIAPTFFLMAAKKALKLAMLLLCLALFAWSTPAQAASQTSPRLEEQVLQIIRKHPEVILESVQAYQQQQQQQVQQAQQAFLQDLKTNTKAVIGESPTTGAIDSKVVLIEFSDFQCPYCAEAHKTLKQLIEKHPGEIALVYKHFPLTPIHPEAMLAAKAAWAASQQGKFWEYEDALFTQQDKLGEDLYQDIAQKLNLDLEKFEDDRILADTAIQEDIQLAESLGLSGTPFFVINGETFSGAVQLSDIENVLASVNKS
;
A
#
# COMPACT_ATOMS: atom_id res chain seq x y z
N MET A 1 -60.94 72.78 -35.82
CA MET A 1 -59.72 73.02 -35.04
C MET A 1 -59.49 71.77 -34.11
N ARG A 2 -58.52 70.89 -34.38
CA ARG A 2 -57.77 70.06 -33.42
C ARG A 2 -56.73 69.32 -34.26
N ARG A 3 -55.49 69.78 -34.22
CA ARG A 3 -54.33 69.00 -34.71
C ARG A 3 -54.03 67.90 -33.70
N VAL A 4 -54.03 66.64 -34.11
CA VAL A 4 -53.57 65.52 -33.32
C VAL A 4 -52.07 65.29 -33.67
N GLN A 5 -51.23 65.38 -32.66
CA GLN A 5 -49.81 65.11 -32.74
C GLN A 5 -49.56 63.58 -32.85
N LEU A 6 -49.02 63.14 -33.96
CA LEU A 6 -48.49 61.82 -34.23
C LEU A 6 -46.95 61.86 -34.25
N TRP A 7 -46.33 61.92 -33.12
CA TRP A 7 -44.86 61.80 -33.03
C TRP A 7 -44.47 61.28 -31.66
N ALA A 8 -44.33 59.94 -31.43
CA ALA A 8 -43.53 59.37 -30.35
C ALA A 8 -43.49 57.83 -30.28
N ILE A 9 -43.43 57.06 -31.39
CA ILE A 9 -43.31 55.59 -31.26
C ILE A 9 -42.10 55.02 -32.04
N ALA A 10 -41.31 55.80 -32.76
CA ALA A 10 -40.29 55.27 -33.66
C ALA A 10 -38.88 55.00 -33.05
N PRO A 11 -38.37 55.55 -31.91
CA PRO A 11 -37.00 55.31 -31.51
C PRO A 11 -36.76 54.04 -30.68
N THR A 12 -37.79 53.48 -30.02
CA THR A 12 -37.59 52.34 -29.12
C THR A 12 -37.45 50.99 -29.83
N PHE A 13 -38.11 50.82 -30.95
CA PHE A 13 -38.06 49.59 -31.76
C PHE A 13 -36.72 49.42 -32.47
N PHE A 14 -36.10 50.48 -32.92
CA PHE A 14 -34.78 50.46 -33.58
C PHE A 14 -33.66 50.15 -32.60
N LEU A 15 -33.75 50.64 -31.36
CA LEU A 15 -32.74 50.37 -30.29
C LEU A 15 -32.83 48.88 -29.81
N MET A 16 -33.99 48.31 -29.76
CA MET A 16 -34.20 46.90 -29.41
C MET A 16 -33.69 45.94 -30.49
N ALA A 17 -33.89 46.28 -31.75
CA ALA A 17 -33.40 45.48 -32.88
C ALA A 17 -31.86 45.55 -32.97
N ALA A 18 -31.24 46.71 -32.73
CA ALA A 18 -29.81 46.88 -32.71
C ALA A 18 -29.15 46.12 -31.56
N LYS A 19 -29.75 46.10 -30.35
CA LYS A 19 -29.28 45.28 -29.20
C LYS A 19 -29.35 43.79 -29.44
N LYS A 20 -30.40 43.29 -30.12
CA LYS A 20 -30.51 41.90 -30.50
C LYS A 20 -29.48 41.50 -31.57
N ALA A 21 -29.29 42.33 -32.58
CA ALA A 21 -28.25 42.09 -33.60
C ALA A 21 -26.83 42.08 -33.02
N LEU A 22 -26.54 42.99 -32.09
CA LEU A 22 -25.21 43.02 -31.40
C LEU A 22 -24.98 41.78 -30.54
N LYS A 23 -26.02 41.29 -29.82
CA LYS A 23 -25.92 40.04 -29.04
C LYS A 23 -25.73 38.82 -29.95
N LEU A 24 -26.41 38.75 -31.08
CA LEU A 24 -26.27 37.69 -32.06
C LEU A 24 -24.87 37.70 -32.68
N ALA A 25 -24.35 38.87 -33.05
CA ALA A 25 -22.99 39.05 -33.57
C ALA A 25 -21.92 38.63 -32.55
N MET A 26 -22.10 39.02 -31.28
CA MET A 26 -21.20 38.60 -30.19
C MET A 26 -21.24 37.09 -29.96
N LEU A 27 -22.39 36.45 -30.01
CA LEU A 27 -22.56 34.99 -29.89
C LEU A 27 -21.87 34.25 -31.05
N LEU A 28 -22.04 34.75 -32.29
CA LEU A 28 -21.38 34.18 -33.47
C LEU A 28 -19.87 34.36 -33.44
N LEU A 29 -19.37 35.50 -32.91
CA LEU A 29 -17.94 35.75 -32.72
C LEU A 29 -17.35 34.80 -31.67
N CYS A 30 -18.05 34.57 -30.53
CA CYS A 30 -17.65 33.60 -29.52
C CYS A 30 -17.64 32.15 -30.07
N LEU A 31 -18.64 31.78 -30.88
CA LEU A 31 -18.66 30.48 -31.52
C LEU A 31 -17.55 30.29 -32.55
N ALA A 32 -17.22 31.33 -33.30
CA ALA A 32 -16.10 31.32 -34.25
C ALA A 32 -14.74 31.23 -33.54
N LEU A 33 -14.57 31.89 -32.40
CA LEU A 33 -13.36 31.78 -31.56
C LEU A 33 -13.24 30.39 -30.91
N PHE A 34 -14.35 29.77 -30.51
CA PHE A 34 -14.36 28.38 -30.01
C PHE A 34 -14.07 27.38 -31.12
N ALA A 35 -14.51 27.59 -32.33
CA ALA A 35 -14.24 26.71 -33.47
C ALA A 35 -12.78 26.76 -33.95
N TRP A 36 -12.04 27.84 -33.62
CA TRP A 36 -10.63 27.96 -33.93
C TRP A 36 -9.70 27.49 -32.80
N SER A 37 -10.21 27.21 -31.63
CA SER A 37 -9.47 26.47 -30.61
C SER A 37 -9.40 25.00 -31.00
N THR A 38 -8.62 24.64 -31.99
CA THR A 38 -8.18 23.26 -32.16
C THR A 38 -7.42 22.90 -30.89
N PRO A 39 -7.80 21.81 -30.16
CA PRO A 39 -6.96 21.33 -29.11
C PRO A 39 -5.59 21.08 -29.74
N ALA A 40 -4.57 21.75 -29.25
CA ALA A 40 -3.19 21.39 -29.54
C ALA A 40 -3.02 19.98 -28.99
N GLN A 41 -3.37 18.97 -29.80
CA GLN A 41 -2.90 17.62 -29.63
C GLN A 41 -1.40 17.67 -29.90
N ALA A 42 -0.65 18.01 -28.85
CA ALA A 42 0.74 17.66 -28.73
C ALA A 42 0.80 16.13 -28.62
N ALA A 43 0.39 15.43 -29.68
CA ALA A 43 0.87 14.09 -29.94
C ALA A 43 2.37 14.28 -30.15
N SER A 44 3.19 13.94 -29.18
CA SER A 44 4.61 13.71 -29.32
C SER A 44 4.80 12.52 -30.28
N GLN A 45 4.49 12.73 -31.55
CA GLN A 45 4.89 11.80 -32.59
C GLN A 45 6.39 12.02 -32.77
N THR A 46 7.17 11.21 -32.07
CA THR A 46 8.59 11.04 -32.42
C THR A 46 8.65 10.79 -33.92
N SER A 47 9.40 11.63 -34.63
CA SER A 47 9.60 11.44 -36.07
C SER A 47 10.12 10.02 -36.32
N PRO A 48 9.55 9.23 -37.25
CA PRO A 48 10.04 7.87 -37.55
C PRO A 48 11.54 7.83 -37.84
N ARG A 49 12.09 8.93 -38.35
CA ARG A 49 13.53 9.09 -38.59
C ARG A 49 14.31 9.20 -37.27
N LEU A 50 13.78 9.88 -36.29
CA LEU A 50 14.40 10.00 -34.95
C LEU A 50 14.37 8.65 -34.22
N GLU A 51 13.25 7.94 -34.30
CA GLU A 51 13.12 6.61 -33.73
C GLU A 51 14.14 5.64 -34.31
N GLU A 52 14.27 5.60 -35.66
CA GLU A 52 15.28 4.75 -36.33
C GLU A 52 16.71 5.15 -35.94
N GLN A 53 17.02 6.44 -35.83
CA GLN A 53 18.33 6.90 -35.38
C GLN A 53 18.64 6.47 -33.94
N VAL A 54 17.68 6.56 -33.03
CA VAL A 54 17.82 6.10 -31.62
C VAL A 54 18.05 4.60 -31.58
N LEU A 55 17.26 3.81 -32.33
CA LEU A 55 17.43 2.37 -32.41
C LEU A 55 18.80 1.98 -32.99
N GLN A 56 19.32 2.70 -33.98
CA GLN A 56 20.64 2.45 -34.52
C GLN A 56 21.76 2.76 -33.52
N ILE A 57 21.63 3.84 -32.72
CA ILE A 57 22.58 4.18 -31.66
C ILE A 57 22.59 3.07 -30.60
N ILE A 58 21.40 2.64 -30.13
CA ILE A 58 21.27 1.57 -29.16
C ILE A 58 21.91 0.26 -29.66
N ARG A 59 21.66 -0.10 -30.95
CA ARG A 59 22.24 -1.31 -31.53
C ARG A 59 23.76 -1.23 -31.70
N LYS A 60 24.32 -0.03 -31.92
CA LYS A 60 25.78 0.17 -32.03
C LYS A 60 26.48 0.21 -30.70
N HIS A 61 25.77 0.62 -29.62
CA HIS A 61 26.31 0.83 -28.30
C HIS A 61 25.48 0.11 -27.22
N PRO A 62 25.33 -1.25 -27.31
CA PRO A 62 24.56 -2.03 -26.36
C PRO A 62 25.13 -1.94 -24.94
N GLU A 63 26.44 -1.64 -24.79
CA GLU A 63 27.12 -1.44 -23.52
C GLU A 63 26.49 -0.32 -22.68
N VAL A 64 26.01 0.78 -23.30
CA VAL A 64 25.37 1.90 -22.62
C VAL A 64 24.08 1.45 -21.90
N ILE A 65 23.33 0.54 -22.51
CA ILE A 65 22.13 -0.02 -21.87
C ILE A 65 22.52 -0.87 -20.67
N LEU A 66 23.54 -1.71 -20.81
CA LEU A 66 24.03 -2.54 -19.70
C LEU A 66 24.56 -1.69 -18.55
N GLU A 67 25.36 -0.65 -18.83
CA GLU A 67 25.83 0.30 -17.82
C GLU A 67 24.68 1.00 -17.12
N SER A 68 23.67 1.44 -17.86
CA SER A 68 22.48 2.11 -17.29
C SER A 68 21.69 1.17 -16.37
N VAL A 69 21.50 -0.09 -16.78
CA VAL A 69 20.83 -1.11 -15.96
C VAL A 69 21.65 -1.42 -14.70
N GLN A 70 22.97 -1.58 -14.83
CA GLN A 70 23.86 -1.82 -13.69
C GLN A 70 23.84 -0.64 -12.70
N ALA A 71 23.92 0.59 -13.20
CA ALA A 71 23.85 1.79 -12.37
C ALA A 71 22.51 1.86 -11.62
N TYR A 72 21.39 1.57 -12.29
CA TYR A 72 20.08 1.51 -11.67
C TYR A 72 19.99 0.42 -10.60
N GLN A 73 20.49 -0.79 -10.88
CA GLN A 73 20.51 -1.88 -9.90
C GLN A 73 21.37 -1.54 -8.68
N GLN A 74 22.53 -0.92 -8.87
CA GLN A 74 23.38 -0.46 -7.77
C GLN A 74 22.67 0.58 -6.91
N GLN A 75 21.98 1.52 -7.54
CA GLN A 75 21.19 2.54 -6.83
C GLN A 75 20.07 1.88 -6.00
N GLN A 76 19.32 0.93 -6.57
CA GLN A 76 18.28 0.20 -5.85
C GLN A 76 18.86 -0.58 -4.65
N GLN A 77 19.97 -1.28 -4.84
CA GLN A 77 20.63 -2.00 -3.76
C GLN A 77 21.10 -1.06 -2.62
N GLN A 78 21.65 0.10 -2.98
CA GLN A 78 22.04 1.11 -1.99
C GLN A 78 20.84 1.64 -1.20
N GLN A 79 19.70 1.89 -1.86
CA GLN A 79 18.47 2.34 -1.19
C GLN A 79 17.96 1.28 -0.19
N VAL A 80 17.91 0.02 -0.61
CA VAL A 80 17.51 -1.10 0.27
C VAL A 80 18.46 -1.21 1.46
N GLN A 81 19.78 -1.16 1.25
CA GLN A 81 20.75 -1.22 2.34
C GLN A 81 20.59 -0.06 3.33
N GLN A 82 20.36 1.15 2.83
CA GLN A 82 20.10 2.32 3.69
C GLN A 82 18.81 2.17 4.49
N ALA A 83 17.73 1.69 3.86
CA ALA A 83 16.46 1.44 4.53
C ALA A 83 16.60 0.35 5.63
N GLN A 84 17.31 -0.75 5.33
CA GLN A 84 17.58 -1.80 6.30
C GLN A 84 18.41 -1.27 7.49
N GLN A 85 19.44 -0.49 7.23
CA GLN A 85 20.27 0.11 8.31
C GLN A 85 19.45 1.07 9.17
N ALA A 86 18.63 1.93 8.57
CA ALA A 86 17.75 2.84 9.28
C ALA A 86 16.73 2.06 10.13
N PHE A 87 16.06 1.06 9.56
CA PHE A 87 15.10 0.21 10.26
C PHE A 87 15.72 -0.49 11.48
N LEU A 88 16.92 -1.10 11.33
CA LEU A 88 17.62 -1.76 12.42
C LEU A 88 18.10 -0.77 13.49
N GLN A 89 18.48 0.45 13.10
CA GLN A 89 18.80 1.52 14.04
C GLN A 89 17.56 1.98 14.81
N ASP A 90 16.44 2.19 14.12
CA ASP A 90 15.16 2.59 14.74
C ASP A 90 14.65 1.48 15.66
N LEU A 91 14.78 0.22 15.29
CA LEU A 91 14.43 -0.91 16.14
C LEU A 91 15.21 -0.92 17.46
N LYS A 92 16.47 -0.43 17.47
CA LYS A 92 17.30 -0.33 18.68
C LYS A 92 17.01 0.92 19.52
N THR A 93 16.73 2.05 18.86
CA THR A 93 16.64 3.36 19.53
C THR A 93 15.24 3.84 19.78
N ASN A 94 14.28 3.39 18.97
CA ASN A 94 12.88 3.80 19.01
C ASN A 94 11.93 2.64 18.62
N THR A 95 12.09 1.51 19.27
CA THR A 95 11.32 0.28 19.03
C THR A 95 9.82 0.53 18.95
N LYS A 96 9.28 1.43 19.80
CA LYS A 96 7.85 1.76 19.79
C LYS A 96 7.38 2.39 18.48
N ALA A 97 8.22 3.20 17.83
CA ALA A 97 7.88 3.77 16.52
C ALA A 97 7.89 2.71 15.41
N VAL A 98 8.79 1.73 15.49
CA VAL A 98 8.85 0.60 14.53
C VAL A 98 7.62 -0.31 14.69
N ILE A 99 7.21 -0.59 15.92
CA ILE A 99 6.02 -1.37 16.24
C ILE A 99 4.77 -0.61 15.75
N GLY A 100 4.64 0.67 16.08
CA GLY A 100 3.46 1.49 15.76
C GLY A 100 2.19 0.88 16.33
N GLU A 101 1.16 0.80 15.51
CA GLU A 101 -0.15 0.19 15.83
C GLU A 101 -0.22 -1.31 15.48
N SER A 102 0.91 -1.94 15.15
CA SER A 102 0.94 -3.35 14.75
C SER A 102 0.54 -4.27 15.90
N PRO A 103 -0.21 -5.34 15.61
CA PRO A 103 -0.55 -6.33 16.60
C PRO A 103 0.69 -6.89 17.29
N THR A 104 0.71 -6.82 18.60
CA THR A 104 1.85 -7.24 19.42
C THR A 104 1.36 -8.15 20.55
N THR A 105 2.08 -9.24 20.80
CA THR A 105 1.85 -10.17 21.93
C THR A 105 3.13 -10.45 22.68
N GLY A 106 3.02 -11.06 23.85
CA GLY A 106 4.15 -11.32 24.73
C GLY A 106 4.52 -10.11 25.58
N ALA A 107 5.80 -9.93 25.85
CA ALA A 107 6.27 -8.85 26.74
C ALA A 107 6.68 -7.62 25.91
N ILE A 108 5.78 -6.63 25.82
CA ILE A 108 6.00 -5.39 25.05
C ILE A 108 7.28 -4.63 25.49
N ASP A 109 7.63 -4.73 26.76
CA ASP A 109 8.86 -4.12 27.33
C ASP A 109 10.06 -5.07 27.31
N SER A 110 9.98 -6.18 26.56
CA SER A 110 11.08 -7.14 26.43
C SER A 110 12.29 -6.54 25.70
N LYS A 111 13.48 -7.02 26.09
CA LYS A 111 14.71 -6.73 25.36
C LYS A 111 14.78 -7.42 24.00
N VAL A 112 13.90 -8.41 23.75
CA VAL A 112 13.85 -9.15 22.51
C VAL A 112 12.54 -8.84 21.79
N VAL A 113 12.67 -8.21 20.62
CA VAL A 113 11.56 -7.92 19.72
C VAL A 113 11.74 -8.75 18.47
N LEU A 114 10.74 -9.60 18.22
CA LEU A 114 10.60 -10.43 17.03
C LEU A 114 9.53 -9.82 16.14
N ILE A 115 9.91 -9.33 14.98
CA ILE A 115 8.99 -8.80 13.97
C ILE A 115 8.82 -9.85 12.88
N GLU A 116 7.58 -10.21 12.59
CA GLU A 116 7.21 -11.11 11.51
C GLU A 116 6.48 -10.33 10.41
N PHE A 117 6.98 -10.42 9.18
CA PHE A 117 6.24 -10.04 7.97
C PHE A 117 5.58 -11.29 7.40
N SER A 118 4.25 -11.30 7.35
CA SER A 118 3.49 -12.53 7.16
C SER A 118 2.30 -12.36 6.22
N ASP A 119 1.86 -13.49 5.65
CA ASP A 119 0.75 -13.61 4.72
C ASP A 119 -0.12 -14.80 5.14
N PHE A 120 -1.41 -14.56 5.38
CA PHE A 120 -2.35 -15.58 5.85
C PHE A 120 -2.57 -16.71 4.85
N GLN A 121 -2.29 -16.53 3.57
CA GLN A 121 -2.42 -17.57 2.56
C GLN A 121 -1.09 -18.31 2.28
N CYS A 122 0.03 -17.82 2.82
CA CYS A 122 1.33 -18.46 2.65
C CYS A 122 1.44 -19.74 3.52
N PRO A 123 1.71 -20.92 2.92
CA PRO A 123 1.81 -22.16 3.70
C PRO A 123 3.00 -22.17 4.68
N TYR A 124 4.10 -21.49 4.33
CA TYR A 124 5.26 -21.37 5.22
C TYR A 124 4.97 -20.44 6.42
N CYS A 125 4.07 -19.46 6.26
CA CYS A 125 3.59 -18.65 7.39
C CYS A 125 2.75 -19.48 8.36
N ALA A 126 1.90 -20.39 7.86
CA ALA A 126 1.14 -21.31 8.71
C ALA A 126 2.04 -22.29 9.48
N GLU A 127 3.17 -22.70 8.91
CA GLU A 127 4.18 -23.48 9.63
C GLU A 127 4.91 -22.64 10.68
N ALA A 128 5.32 -21.44 10.32
CA ALA A 128 5.97 -20.49 11.21
C ALA A 128 5.07 -20.13 12.40
N HIS A 129 3.79 -19.90 12.18
CA HIS A 129 2.79 -19.63 13.22
C HIS A 129 2.84 -20.70 14.35
N LYS A 130 2.91 -21.99 13.99
CA LYS A 130 3.01 -23.08 14.97
C LYS A 130 4.29 -22.97 15.81
N THR A 131 5.41 -22.65 15.17
CA THR A 131 6.71 -22.46 15.84
C THR A 131 6.69 -21.27 16.77
N LEU A 132 6.12 -20.14 16.32
CA LEU A 132 6.03 -18.90 17.10
C LEU A 132 5.10 -19.06 18.31
N LYS A 133 3.99 -19.77 18.16
CA LYS A 133 3.10 -20.08 19.26
C LYS A 133 3.81 -20.86 20.36
N GLN A 134 4.55 -21.93 19.99
CA GLN A 134 5.37 -22.69 20.93
C GLN A 134 6.47 -21.82 21.58
N LEU A 135 7.09 -20.93 20.81
CA LEU A 135 8.11 -20.01 21.31
C LEU A 135 7.57 -19.10 22.41
N ILE A 136 6.43 -18.44 22.16
CA ILE A 136 5.82 -17.52 23.14
C ILE A 136 5.36 -18.28 24.40
N GLU A 137 4.80 -19.48 24.24
CA GLU A 137 4.40 -20.33 25.36
C GLU A 137 5.61 -20.78 26.21
N LYS A 138 6.75 -21.07 25.58
CA LYS A 138 7.97 -21.54 26.24
C LYS A 138 8.77 -20.42 26.91
N HIS A 139 8.68 -19.19 26.38
CA HIS A 139 9.42 -18.01 26.85
C HIS A 139 8.48 -16.88 27.31
N PRO A 140 7.62 -17.12 28.30
CA PRO A 140 6.67 -16.12 28.74
C PRO A 140 7.40 -14.92 29.35
N GLY A 141 7.10 -13.73 28.82
CA GLY A 141 7.70 -12.49 29.30
C GLY A 141 9.09 -12.16 28.77
N GLU A 142 9.67 -12.98 27.87
CA GLU A 142 11.00 -12.75 27.32
C GLU A 142 11.00 -12.12 25.92
N ILE A 143 9.90 -12.26 25.18
CA ILE A 143 9.78 -11.88 23.77
C ILE A 143 8.55 -11.01 23.56
N ALA A 144 8.70 -9.94 22.78
CA ALA A 144 7.61 -9.23 22.13
C ALA A 144 7.52 -9.72 20.67
N LEU A 145 6.41 -10.35 20.29
CA LEU A 145 6.12 -10.73 18.90
C LEU A 145 5.24 -9.65 18.26
N VAL A 146 5.69 -9.11 17.14
CA VAL A 146 5.03 -8.06 16.35
C VAL A 146 4.67 -8.62 14.98
N TYR A 147 3.42 -8.51 14.58
CA TYR A 147 2.93 -8.93 13.28
C TYR A 147 2.87 -7.75 12.30
N LYS A 148 3.46 -7.90 11.12
CA LYS A 148 3.40 -6.98 10.00
C LYS A 148 2.75 -7.65 8.81
N HIS A 149 1.71 -7.03 8.25
CA HIS A 149 1.02 -7.56 7.08
C HIS A 149 1.86 -7.44 5.82
N PHE A 150 2.11 -8.56 5.15
CA PHE A 150 2.74 -8.57 3.82
C PHE A 150 2.03 -9.54 2.86
N PRO A 151 0.77 -9.22 2.47
CA PRO A 151 -0.03 -10.06 1.59
C PRO A 151 0.54 -10.09 0.17
N LEU A 152 0.95 -11.25 -0.31
CA LEU A 152 1.55 -11.47 -1.64
C LEU A 152 0.45 -11.66 -2.70
N THR A 153 -0.37 -10.64 -2.92
CA THR A 153 -1.57 -10.69 -3.77
C THR A 153 -1.38 -11.22 -5.19
N PRO A 154 -0.21 -11.09 -5.84
CA PRO A 154 0.01 -11.66 -7.17
C PRO A 154 -0.04 -13.19 -7.23
N ILE A 155 0.22 -13.88 -6.09
CA ILE A 155 0.25 -15.34 -6.00
C ILE A 155 -0.75 -15.90 -4.98
N HIS A 156 -1.26 -15.04 -4.08
CA HIS A 156 -2.18 -15.39 -2.99
C HIS A 156 -3.43 -14.49 -3.06
N PRO A 157 -4.47 -14.88 -3.81
CA PRO A 157 -5.64 -14.02 -4.06
C PRO A 157 -6.45 -13.67 -2.80
N GLU A 158 -6.43 -14.53 -1.77
CA GLU A 158 -7.14 -14.29 -0.50
C GLU A 158 -6.31 -13.51 0.53
N ALA A 159 -5.01 -13.31 0.30
CA ALA A 159 -4.09 -12.74 1.29
C ALA A 159 -4.52 -11.35 1.77
N MET A 160 -4.93 -10.45 0.86
CA MET A 160 -5.37 -9.10 1.22
C MET A 160 -6.69 -9.11 1.99
N LEU A 161 -7.63 -9.96 1.60
CA LEU A 161 -8.94 -10.06 2.27
C LEU A 161 -8.78 -10.61 3.69
N ALA A 162 -7.93 -11.63 3.85
CA ALA A 162 -7.59 -12.19 5.16
C ALA A 162 -6.86 -11.15 6.04
N ALA A 163 -5.91 -10.38 5.48
CA ALA A 163 -5.22 -9.31 6.18
C ALA A 163 -6.19 -8.24 6.70
N LYS A 164 -7.14 -7.79 5.86
CA LYS A 164 -8.18 -6.82 6.24
C LYS A 164 -9.08 -7.36 7.36
N ALA A 165 -9.47 -8.61 7.29
CA ALA A 165 -10.28 -9.25 8.32
C ALA A 165 -9.52 -9.37 9.66
N ALA A 166 -8.25 -9.76 9.63
CA ALA A 166 -7.41 -9.82 10.83
C ALA A 166 -7.16 -8.41 11.42
N TRP A 167 -6.95 -7.41 10.56
CA TRP A 167 -6.81 -6.02 11.02
C TRP A 167 -8.09 -5.51 11.70
N ALA A 168 -9.27 -5.79 11.13
CA ALA A 168 -10.55 -5.43 11.74
C ALA A 168 -10.75 -6.12 13.10
N ALA A 169 -10.36 -7.40 13.22
CA ALA A 169 -10.38 -8.09 14.51
C ALA A 169 -9.41 -7.45 15.52
N SER A 170 -8.27 -6.90 15.08
CA SER A 170 -7.33 -6.19 15.94
C SER A 170 -7.94 -4.94 16.56
N GLN A 171 -8.83 -4.22 15.84
CA GLN A 171 -9.54 -3.03 16.33
C GLN A 171 -10.54 -3.34 17.46
N GLN A 172 -10.78 -4.64 17.70
CA GLN A 172 -11.59 -5.16 18.79
C GLN A 172 -10.78 -6.01 19.78
N GLY A 173 -9.44 -5.92 19.70
CA GLY A 173 -8.52 -6.60 20.62
C GLY A 173 -8.47 -8.12 20.44
N LYS A 174 -8.83 -8.62 19.23
CA LYS A 174 -8.94 -10.05 18.93
C LYS A 174 -8.04 -10.52 17.79
N PHE A 175 -6.92 -9.80 17.56
CA PHE A 175 -6.01 -10.16 16.47
C PHE A 175 -5.47 -11.59 16.58
N TRP A 176 -4.91 -11.96 17.73
CA TRP A 176 -4.18 -13.22 17.87
C TRP A 176 -5.10 -14.44 17.83
N GLU A 177 -6.31 -14.33 18.39
CA GLU A 177 -7.33 -15.39 18.26
C GLU A 177 -7.83 -15.51 16.81
N TYR A 178 -7.93 -14.38 16.09
CA TYR A 178 -8.35 -14.36 14.71
C TYR A 178 -7.26 -14.92 13.79
N GLU A 179 -6.02 -14.52 13.99
CA GLU A 179 -4.82 -15.00 13.32
C GLU A 179 -4.66 -16.53 13.47
N ASP A 180 -4.76 -17.07 14.69
CA ASP A 180 -4.71 -18.52 14.95
C ASP A 180 -5.83 -19.28 14.20
N ALA A 181 -7.03 -18.71 14.13
CA ALA A 181 -8.15 -19.30 13.41
C ALA A 181 -7.94 -19.28 11.89
N LEU A 182 -7.35 -18.20 11.31
CA LEU A 182 -7.02 -18.12 9.89
C LEU A 182 -5.95 -19.13 9.50
N PHE A 183 -4.83 -19.20 10.23
CA PHE A 183 -3.76 -20.15 9.91
C PHE A 183 -4.17 -21.62 10.13
N THR A 184 -4.99 -21.89 11.14
CA THR A 184 -5.49 -23.25 11.41
C THR A 184 -6.46 -23.74 10.33
N GLN A 185 -7.16 -22.81 9.65
CA GLN A 185 -8.14 -23.10 8.60
C GLN A 185 -7.74 -22.50 7.25
N GLN A 186 -6.44 -22.42 6.98
CA GLN A 186 -5.88 -21.75 5.80
C GLN A 186 -6.43 -22.28 4.47
N ASP A 187 -6.81 -23.56 4.41
CA ASP A 187 -7.42 -24.20 3.25
C ASP A 187 -8.85 -23.71 2.95
N LYS A 188 -9.46 -22.95 3.88
CA LYS A 188 -10.83 -22.45 3.78
C LYS A 188 -10.91 -20.93 3.69
N LEU A 189 -9.78 -20.24 3.48
CA LEU A 189 -9.77 -18.77 3.36
C LEU A 189 -10.82 -18.30 2.36
N GLY A 190 -11.60 -17.30 2.75
CA GLY A 190 -12.71 -16.76 2.00
C GLY A 190 -13.73 -16.10 2.92
N GLU A 191 -14.69 -15.40 2.34
CA GLU A 191 -15.64 -14.56 3.07
C GLU A 191 -16.42 -15.31 4.15
N ASP A 192 -16.89 -16.53 3.85
CA ASP A 192 -17.64 -17.34 4.80
C ASP A 192 -16.81 -17.65 6.07
N LEU A 193 -15.51 -17.94 5.91
CA LEU A 193 -14.61 -18.17 7.03
C LEU A 193 -14.37 -16.90 7.84
N TYR A 194 -14.18 -15.76 7.19
CA TYR A 194 -13.93 -14.49 7.88
C TYR A 194 -15.09 -14.11 8.79
N GLN A 195 -16.31 -14.24 8.30
CA GLN A 195 -17.53 -14.02 9.08
C GLN A 195 -17.71 -15.02 10.21
N ASP A 196 -17.49 -16.31 9.94
CA ASP A 196 -17.60 -17.39 10.92
C ASP A 196 -16.64 -17.20 12.12
N ILE A 197 -15.39 -16.80 11.83
CA ILE A 197 -14.41 -16.49 12.87
C ILE A 197 -14.86 -15.27 13.68
N ALA A 198 -15.28 -14.18 13.02
CA ALA A 198 -15.74 -12.97 13.69
C ALA A 198 -16.92 -13.26 14.64
N GLN A 199 -17.89 -14.07 14.21
CA GLN A 199 -19.02 -14.51 15.04
C GLN A 199 -18.56 -15.37 16.24
N LYS A 200 -17.68 -16.35 16.01
CA LYS A 200 -17.16 -17.22 17.06
C LYS A 200 -16.36 -16.47 18.12
N LEU A 201 -15.68 -15.42 17.73
CA LEU A 201 -14.93 -14.55 18.64
C LEU A 201 -15.79 -13.48 19.30
N ASN A 202 -17.10 -13.45 19.02
CA ASN A 202 -18.08 -12.48 19.51
C ASN A 202 -17.69 -11.02 19.18
N LEU A 203 -17.17 -10.81 17.96
CA LEU A 203 -16.91 -9.45 17.47
C LEU A 203 -18.23 -8.72 17.20
N ASP A 204 -18.22 -7.40 17.34
CA ASP A 204 -19.24 -6.54 16.76
C ASP A 204 -19.11 -6.61 15.24
N LEU A 205 -20.09 -7.24 14.57
CA LEU A 205 -20.02 -7.53 13.14
C LEU A 205 -20.17 -6.28 12.26
N GLU A 206 -20.95 -5.29 12.71
CA GLU A 206 -21.09 -4.02 12.00
C GLU A 206 -19.75 -3.26 12.01
N LYS A 207 -19.16 -3.12 13.20
CA LYS A 207 -17.83 -2.54 13.35
C LYS A 207 -16.75 -3.32 12.59
N PHE A 208 -16.82 -4.64 12.60
CA PHE A 208 -15.88 -5.49 11.88
C PHE A 208 -15.87 -5.22 10.38
N GLU A 209 -17.07 -5.06 9.75
CA GLU A 209 -17.18 -4.73 8.34
C GLU A 209 -16.68 -3.31 8.03
N ASP A 210 -17.04 -2.34 8.86
CA ASP A 210 -16.58 -0.96 8.71
C ASP A 210 -15.04 -0.87 8.82
N ASP A 211 -14.46 -1.55 9.81
CA ASP A 211 -13.01 -1.59 10.03
C ASP A 211 -12.28 -2.28 8.86
N ARG A 212 -12.84 -3.32 8.24
CA ARG A 212 -12.28 -3.96 7.03
C ARG A 212 -12.12 -2.98 5.87
N ILE A 213 -13.06 -2.04 5.73
CA ILE A 213 -12.97 -0.98 4.70
C ILE A 213 -11.83 -0.02 4.99
N LEU A 214 -11.55 0.26 6.27
CA LEU A 214 -10.52 1.19 6.71
C LEU A 214 -9.11 0.58 6.75
N ALA A 215 -9.00 -0.74 6.68
CA ALA A 215 -7.74 -1.47 6.85
C ALA A 215 -6.66 -1.18 5.79
N ASP A 216 -7.05 -0.69 4.60
CA ASP A 216 -6.14 -0.51 3.47
C ASP A 216 -4.90 0.32 3.82
N THR A 217 -5.07 1.44 4.52
CA THR A 217 -3.95 2.34 4.84
C THR A 217 -2.91 1.64 5.72
N ALA A 218 -3.33 0.99 6.80
CA ALA A 218 -2.43 0.33 7.73
C ALA A 218 -1.70 -0.86 7.08
N ILE A 219 -2.40 -1.65 6.26
CA ILE A 219 -1.78 -2.77 5.54
C ILE A 219 -0.80 -2.26 4.49
N GLN A 220 -1.12 -1.16 3.79
CA GLN A 220 -0.22 -0.55 2.80
C GLN A 220 1.05 0.02 3.44
N GLU A 221 0.98 0.57 4.65
CA GLU A 221 2.17 1.00 5.40
C GLU A 221 3.11 -0.18 5.69
N ASP A 222 2.59 -1.32 6.12
CA ASP A 222 3.38 -2.53 6.34
C ASP A 222 3.98 -3.08 5.03
N ILE A 223 3.21 -3.09 3.92
CA ILE A 223 3.68 -3.49 2.60
C ILE A 223 4.83 -2.58 2.13
N GLN A 224 4.66 -1.26 2.23
CA GLN A 224 5.69 -0.28 1.84
C GLN A 224 6.96 -0.44 2.66
N LEU A 225 6.83 -0.72 3.95
CA LEU A 225 7.97 -1.03 4.80
C LEU A 225 8.68 -2.30 4.30
N ALA A 226 7.96 -3.40 4.07
CA ALA A 226 8.52 -4.66 3.57
C ALA A 226 9.24 -4.46 2.22
N GLU A 227 8.63 -3.74 1.28
CA GLU A 227 9.20 -3.42 -0.03
C GLU A 227 10.46 -2.55 0.09
N SER A 228 10.44 -1.53 0.97
CA SER A 228 11.61 -0.67 1.22
C SER A 228 12.80 -1.45 1.79
N LEU A 229 12.52 -2.48 2.59
CA LEU A 229 13.53 -3.40 3.12
C LEU A 229 13.99 -4.45 2.10
N GLY A 230 13.42 -4.46 0.90
CA GLY A 230 13.75 -5.40 -0.18
C GLY A 230 13.22 -6.80 0.06
N LEU A 231 12.15 -6.97 0.85
CA LEU A 231 11.55 -8.27 1.09
C LEU A 231 10.83 -8.75 -0.18
N SER A 232 11.01 -10.02 -0.52
CA SER A 232 10.43 -10.64 -1.72
C SER A 232 9.53 -11.84 -1.43
N GLY A 233 9.30 -12.15 -0.16
CA GLY A 233 8.50 -13.30 0.25
C GLY A 233 8.23 -13.34 1.74
N THR A 234 7.34 -14.24 2.13
CA THR A 234 6.90 -14.50 3.50
C THR A 234 7.07 -15.98 3.89
N PRO A 235 7.23 -16.28 5.19
CA PRO A 235 7.46 -15.32 6.27
C PRO A 235 8.88 -14.74 6.23
N PHE A 236 9.03 -13.53 6.77
CA PHE A 236 10.32 -12.91 7.01
C PHE A 236 10.38 -12.38 8.43
N PHE A 237 11.50 -12.59 9.12
CA PHE A 237 11.66 -12.27 10.52
C PHE A 237 12.82 -11.32 10.76
N VAL A 238 12.65 -10.42 11.72
CA VAL A 238 13.72 -9.59 12.27
C VAL A 238 13.72 -9.75 13.78
N ILE A 239 14.85 -10.18 14.35
CA ILE A 239 15.04 -10.35 15.78
C ILE A 239 16.29 -9.58 16.20
N ASN A 240 16.14 -8.51 16.96
CA ASN A 240 17.26 -7.74 17.49
C ASN A 240 18.35 -7.37 16.47
N GLY A 241 18.00 -7.27 15.20
CA GLY A 241 18.92 -6.92 14.12
C GLY A 241 19.42 -8.10 13.28
N GLU A 242 19.11 -9.33 13.67
CA GLU A 242 19.29 -10.52 12.82
C GLU A 242 18.04 -10.78 11.99
N THR A 243 18.22 -11.29 10.76
CA THR A 243 17.12 -11.54 9.82
C THR A 243 17.07 -12.99 9.40
N PHE A 244 15.84 -13.52 9.30
CA PHE A 244 15.56 -14.89 8.85
C PHE A 244 14.45 -14.87 7.82
N SER A 245 14.51 -15.78 6.85
CA SER A 245 13.48 -15.93 5.81
C SER A 245 13.04 -17.39 5.69
N GLY A 246 11.74 -17.58 5.42
CA GLY A 246 11.14 -18.92 5.31
C GLY A 246 10.80 -19.56 6.65
N ALA A 247 10.62 -20.87 6.68
CA ALA A 247 10.27 -21.59 7.88
C ALA A 247 11.42 -21.51 8.91
N VAL A 248 11.20 -20.74 9.96
CA VAL A 248 12.15 -20.57 11.09
C VAL A 248 12.05 -21.78 12.01
N GLN A 249 13.20 -22.30 12.40
CA GLN A 249 13.26 -23.32 13.45
C GLN A 249 13.30 -22.68 14.84
N LEU A 250 12.64 -23.32 15.80
CA LEU A 250 12.62 -22.84 17.19
C LEU A 250 14.04 -22.61 17.74
N SER A 251 14.97 -23.53 17.42
CA SER A 251 16.39 -23.42 17.81
C SER A 251 17.09 -22.18 17.32
N ASP A 252 16.72 -21.67 16.14
CA ASP A 252 17.38 -20.48 15.57
C ASP A 252 17.03 -19.24 16.41
N ILE A 253 15.77 -19.10 16.78
CA ILE A 253 15.29 -18.02 17.65
C ILE A 253 15.85 -18.17 19.07
N GLU A 254 15.87 -19.38 19.62
CA GLU A 254 16.42 -19.67 20.96
C GLU A 254 17.93 -19.33 21.06
N ASN A 255 18.67 -19.52 19.97
CA ASN A 255 20.09 -19.12 19.93
C ASN A 255 20.25 -17.59 20.02
N VAL A 256 19.38 -16.81 19.35
CA VAL A 256 19.36 -15.35 19.47
C VAL A 256 19.00 -14.92 20.89
N LEU A 257 17.96 -15.53 21.49
CA LEU A 257 17.58 -15.28 22.88
C LEU A 257 18.75 -15.52 23.83
N ALA A 258 19.45 -16.65 23.66
CA ALA A 258 20.58 -17.01 24.50
C ALA A 258 21.76 -16.00 24.35
N SER A 259 21.92 -15.37 23.19
CA SER A 259 22.95 -14.37 22.96
C SER A 259 22.62 -13.03 23.65
N VAL A 260 21.34 -12.62 23.61
CA VAL A 260 20.88 -11.38 24.24
C VAL A 260 20.93 -11.45 25.76
N ASN A 261 20.62 -12.60 26.35
CA ASN A 261 20.66 -12.81 27.81
C ASN A 261 22.08 -12.86 28.39
N LYS A 262 23.12 -12.94 27.53
CA LYS A 262 24.53 -12.91 27.95
C LYS A 262 25.17 -11.52 27.85
N SER A 263 24.47 -10.56 27.21
CA SER A 263 24.94 -9.17 27.01
C SER A 263 24.36 -8.25 28.10
#